data_88b8e59195f673d603297cb5b604f803
#
_entry.id   88b8e59195f673d603297cb5b604f803
#
_cell.length_a   1.000
_cell.length_b   1.000
_cell.length_c   1.000
_cell.angle_alpha   90.00
_cell.angle_beta   90.00
_cell.angle_gamma   90.00
#
_symmetry.space_group_name_H-M   'P 1'
#
loop_
_entity.id
_entity.type
_entity.pdbx_description
1 polymer ?
#
loop_
_entity_poly.entity_id
_entity_poly.type
_entity_poly.pdbx_seq_one_letter_code
_entity_poly.pdbx_strand_id
1 'polypeptide(L)'
;QTTGNFLAARCTGVTMISGLCRASLRTGFTKRMVLPGVQPSLLRWHRSVVDENAEQISFHFKLRDGSRKTVSVPSGTTVLEAAHQNQVDLEGACEASLACSTCHIILAPDDYKKYGEPTEKEEDLLDLAPCLTPTSRLACQVVVDERLKDQEISLPAMTLNFYVDGHVPTPH
;
A
#
# COMPACT_ATOMS: atom_id res chain seq x y z
N GLN A 1 -25.64 -4.72 -46.26
CA GLN A 1 -24.88 -5.32 -47.38
C GLN A 1 -23.43 -4.93 -47.13
N THR A 2 -22.54 -5.71 -46.69
CA THR A 2 -21.83 -6.83 -47.25
C THR A 2 -21.10 -7.63 -46.17
N THR A 3 -21.34 -8.89 -46.26
CA THR A 3 -20.71 -10.01 -45.59
C THR A 3 -19.20 -10.16 -45.89
N GLY A 4 -18.41 -10.63 -44.92
CA GLY A 4 -17.03 -11.04 -45.08
C GLY A 4 -16.63 -12.11 -44.10
N ASN A 5 -16.95 -13.38 -44.42
CA ASN A 5 -16.39 -14.61 -43.83
C ASN A 5 -14.90 -14.74 -44.14
N PHE A 6 -14.06 -15.12 -43.19
CA PHE A 6 -12.80 -15.82 -43.44
C PHE A 6 -12.55 -16.86 -42.33
N LEU A 7 -12.90 -18.04 -42.64
CA LEU A 7 -12.17 -19.32 -42.83
C LEU A 7 -11.13 -19.67 -41.76
N ALA A 8 -11.48 -20.75 -41.10
CA ALA A 8 -10.63 -21.62 -40.31
C ALA A 8 -9.56 -22.32 -41.17
N ALA A 9 -8.33 -22.38 -40.69
CA ALA A 9 -7.32 -23.30 -41.17
C ALA A 9 -7.01 -24.33 -40.10
N ARG A 10 -7.49 -25.55 -40.34
CA ARG A 10 -7.04 -26.78 -39.71
C ARG A 10 -5.68 -27.16 -40.33
N CYS A 11 -4.70 -27.47 -39.48
CA CYS A 11 -3.57 -28.33 -39.89
C CYS A 11 -3.59 -29.62 -39.06
N THR A 12 -3.89 -30.66 -39.73
CA THR A 12 -3.79 -32.06 -39.33
C THR A 12 -2.37 -32.59 -39.55
N GLY A 13 -1.83 -33.33 -38.57
CA GLY A 13 -1.09 -34.54 -38.69
C GLY A 13 0.32 -34.49 -39.31
N VAL A 14 1.28 -35.05 -38.55
CA VAL A 14 2.32 -35.98 -39.01
C VAL A 14 2.96 -36.67 -37.80
N THR A 15 2.64 -37.91 -37.60
CA THR A 15 3.40 -39.17 -37.51
C THR A 15 4.68 -39.24 -36.67
N MET A 16 4.63 -40.23 -35.75
CA MET A 16 5.73 -40.83 -34.97
C MET A 16 6.97 -41.21 -35.81
N ILE A 17 8.15 -40.96 -35.24
CA ILE A 17 9.29 -41.85 -35.43
C ILE A 17 10.01 -42.05 -34.09
N SER A 18 10.12 -43.32 -33.72
CA SER A 18 10.84 -43.87 -32.59
C SER A 18 12.37 -43.70 -32.75
N GLY A 19 13.04 -43.29 -31.67
CA GLY A 19 14.47 -43.27 -31.60
C GLY A 19 14.97 -43.35 -30.17
N LEU A 20 15.26 -44.57 -29.70
CA LEU A 20 15.97 -44.85 -28.48
C LEU A 20 17.38 -44.25 -28.53
N CYS A 21 17.72 -43.40 -27.61
CA CYS A 21 19.10 -43.15 -27.24
C CYS A 21 19.24 -43.10 -25.71
N ARG A 22 19.67 -44.27 -25.17
CA ARG A 22 20.13 -44.37 -23.79
C ARG A 22 21.50 -43.69 -23.70
N ALA A 23 21.56 -42.55 -23.03
CA ALA A 23 22.81 -42.02 -22.49
C ALA A 23 22.72 -41.93 -20.97
N SER A 24 23.33 -42.90 -20.36
CA SER A 24 23.58 -42.93 -18.89
C SER A 24 24.67 -41.89 -18.58
N LEU A 25 24.30 -40.78 -18.04
CA LEU A 25 25.25 -39.86 -17.38
C LEU A 25 25.04 -39.91 -15.88
N ARG A 26 25.96 -40.63 -15.25
CA ARG A 26 26.16 -40.55 -13.79
C ARG A 26 26.60 -39.13 -13.44
N THR A 27 25.72 -38.31 -12.96
CA THR A 27 26.09 -37.05 -12.31
C THR A 27 26.20 -37.32 -10.82
N GLY A 28 27.45 -37.12 -10.34
CA GLY A 28 27.80 -37.25 -8.95
C GLY A 28 26.96 -36.34 -8.07
N PHE A 29 26.36 -36.95 -7.09
CA PHE A 29 25.65 -36.30 -6.01
C PHE A 29 26.67 -35.59 -5.11
N THR A 30 26.98 -34.32 -5.40
CA THR A 30 27.76 -33.51 -4.46
C THR A 30 26.86 -33.19 -3.28
N LYS A 31 27.12 -33.92 -2.19
CA LYS A 31 26.56 -33.72 -0.87
C LYS A 31 26.85 -32.29 -0.41
N ARG A 32 25.92 -31.38 -0.64
CA ARG A 32 25.99 -30.00 -0.15
C ARG A 32 25.93 -30.07 1.35
N MET A 33 27.07 -29.81 1.98
CA MET A 33 27.23 -29.73 3.42
C MET A 33 26.43 -28.51 3.89
N VAL A 34 25.23 -28.78 4.41
CA VAL A 34 24.41 -27.76 5.08
C VAL A 34 25.04 -27.54 6.44
N LEU A 35 25.70 -26.39 6.61
CA LEU A 35 26.16 -25.93 7.92
C LEU A 35 24.93 -25.66 8.80
N PRO A 36 24.78 -26.29 9.97
CA PRO A 36 23.72 -25.96 10.89
C PRO A 36 24.10 -24.66 11.62
N GLY A 37 23.24 -23.64 11.50
CA GLY A 37 23.30 -22.53 12.46
C GLY A 37 23.25 -21.10 11.96
N VAL A 38 23.04 -20.83 10.68
CA VAL A 38 22.72 -19.46 10.27
C VAL A 38 21.23 -19.40 9.93
N GLN A 39 20.43 -19.15 10.93
CA GLN A 39 19.06 -18.69 10.71
C GLN A 39 19.17 -17.31 10.06
N PRO A 40 18.60 -17.07 8.85
CA PRO A 40 18.43 -15.71 8.40
C PRO A 40 17.56 -15.03 9.45
N SER A 41 18.14 -14.08 10.17
CA SER A 41 17.39 -13.16 11.00
C SER A 41 16.40 -12.50 10.05
N LEU A 42 15.19 -13.01 10.08
CA LEU A 42 14.05 -12.38 9.42
C LEU A 42 14.02 -10.95 9.96
N LEU A 43 14.44 -10.00 9.15
CA LEU A 43 14.14 -8.60 9.34
C LEU A 43 12.63 -8.56 9.49
N ARG A 44 12.19 -8.58 10.73
CA ARG A 44 10.81 -8.45 11.12
C ARG A 44 10.47 -6.98 10.84
N TRP A 45 10.09 -6.73 9.60
CA TRP A 45 9.34 -5.54 9.26
C TRP A 45 8.24 -5.46 10.31
N HIS A 46 8.10 -4.32 10.97
CA HIS A 46 6.99 -4.06 11.88
C HIS A 46 5.69 -4.06 11.07
N ARG A 47 5.32 -5.26 10.65
CA ARG A 47 3.95 -5.54 10.26
C ARG A 47 3.21 -5.51 11.57
N SER A 48 2.45 -4.46 11.82
CA SER A 48 1.45 -4.44 12.87
C SER A 48 0.73 -5.79 12.78
N VAL A 49 0.77 -6.54 13.89
CA VAL A 49 0.08 -7.84 13.95
C VAL A 49 -1.39 -7.50 13.91
N VAL A 50 -1.94 -7.48 12.70
CA VAL A 50 -3.38 -7.33 12.51
C VAL A 50 -3.96 -8.66 12.94
N ASP A 51 -4.66 -8.68 14.06
CA ASP A 51 -5.40 -9.86 14.50
C ASP A 51 -6.41 -10.24 13.41
N GLU A 52 -6.32 -11.46 12.89
CA GLU A 52 -7.25 -11.98 11.85
C GLU A 52 -8.72 -11.97 12.31
N ASN A 53 -8.96 -11.83 13.62
CA ASN A 53 -10.27 -11.68 14.24
C ASN A 53 -10.65 -10.22 14.56
N ALA A 54 -9.85 -9.23 14.13
CA ALA A 54 -10.16 -7.84 14.40
C ALA A 54 -11.45 -7.42 13.66
N GLU A 55 -12.27 -6.61 14.34
CA GLU A 55 -13.50 -6.08 13.75
C GLU A 55 -13.17 -5.28 12.48
N GLN A 56 -13.91 -5.58 11.40
CA GLN A 56 -13.77 -4.86 10.14
C GLN A 56 -14.52 -3.53 10.23
N ILE A 57 -13.79 -2.45 10.07
CA ILE A 57 -14.31 -1.08 10.10
C ILE A 57 -14.37 -0.55 8.68
N SER A 58 -15.56 -0.10 8.27
CA SER A 58 -15.79 0.53 6.97
C SER A 58 -15.88 2.04 7.10
N PHE A 59 -15.18 2.76 6.24
CA PHE A 59 -15.23 4.21 6.14
C PHE A 59 -14.98 4.67 4.70
N HIS A 60 -15.00 5.98 4.46
CA HIS A 60 -14.99 6.52 3.10
C HIS A 60 -13.85 7.52 2.91
N PHE A 61 -13.14 7.37 1.80
CA PHE A 61 -12.24 8.42 1.31
C PHE A 61 -12.96 9.27 0.26
N LYS A 62 -12.89 10.59 0.42
CA LYS A 62 -13.22 11.55 -0.61
C LYS A 62 -11.95 11.92 -1.35
N LEU A 63 -11.85 11.49 -2.60
CA LEU A 63 -10.68 11.69 -3.44
C LEU A 63 -10.62 13.12 -3.98
N ARG A 64 -9.46 13.49 -4.55
CA ARG A 64 -9.21 14.82 -5.12
C ARG A 64 -10.14 15.17 -6.27
N ASP A 65 -10.61 14.19 -7.04
CA ASP A 65 -11.58 14.31 -8.12
C ASP A 65 -13.04 14.46 -7.63
N GLY A 66 -13.26 14.45 -6.31
CA GLY A 66 -14.57 14.49 -5.68
C GLY A 66 -15.27 13.14 -5.60
N SER A 67 -14.69 12.07 -6.13
CA SER A 67 -15.26 10.73 -6.03
C SER A 67 -15.11 10.19 -4.60
N ARG A 68 -15.98 9.24 -4.24
CA ARG A 68 -15.99 8.60 -2.93
C ARG A 68 -15.59 7.14 -3.06
N LYS A 69 -14.62 6.72 -2.29
CA LYS A 69 -14.15 5.34 -2.23
C LYS A 69 -14.38 4.75 -0.84
N THR A 70 -15.20 3.72 -0.76
CA THR A 70 -15.43 2.98 0.49
C THR A 70 -14.33 1.96 0.68
N VAL A 71 -13.78 1.90 1.88
CA VAL A 71 -12.76 0.93 2.29
C VAL A 71 -13.20 0.21 3.55
N SER A 72 -12.78 -1.04 3.71
CA SER A 72 -13.02 -1.84 4.91
C SER A 72 -11.71 -2.50 5.33
N VAL A 73 -11.28 -2.24 6.55
CA VAL A 73 -10.01 -2.72 7.09
C VAL A 73 -10.18 -3.14 8.55
N PRO A 74 -9.30 -4.01 9.05
CA PRO A 74 -9.31 -4.39 10.45
C PRO A 74 -9.05 -3.20 11.38
N SER A 75 -9.71 -3.18 12.51
CA SER A 75 -9.43 -2.23 13.60
C SER A 75 -7.95 -2.34 14.03
N GLY A 76 -7.33 -1.20 14.34
CA GLY A 76 -5.91 -1.10 14.69
C GLY A 76 -4.98 -0.82 13.51
N THR A 77 -5.46 -0.87 12.27
CA THR A 77 -4.72 -0.45 11.07
C THR A 77 -4.63 1.07 11.02
N THR A 78 -3.54 1.64 10.53
CA THR A 78 -3.47 3.10 10.29
C THR A 78 -4.26 3.49 9.06
N VAL A 79 -4.75 4.74 9.01
CA VAL A 79 -5.45 5.26 7.82
C VAL A 79 -4.55 5.26 6.59
N LEU A 80 -3.24 5.44 6.76
CA LEU A 80 -2.26 5.36 5.67
C LEU A 80 -2.18 3.93 5.10
N GLU A 81 -2.05 2.92 5.96
CA GLU A 81 -2.04 1.51 5.54
C GLU A 81 -3.37 1.13 4.87
N ALA A 82 -4.50 1.59 5.42
CA ALA A 82 -5.82 1.38 4.83
C ALA A 82 -5.91 1.97 3.41
N ALA A 83 -5.35 3.16 3.20
CA ALA A 83 -5.30 3.81 1.89
C ALA A 83 -4.47 2.99 0.89
N HIS A 84 -3.26 2.56 1.28
CA HIS A 84 -2.36 1.78 0.42
C HIS A 84 -2.94 0.41 0.07
N GLN A 85 -3.51 -0.31 1.04
CA GLN A 85 -4.15 -1.61 0.82
C GLN A 85 -5.31 -1.53 -0.17
N ASN A 86 -6.02 -0.42 -0.18
CA ASN A 86 -7.16 -0.19 -1.05
C ASN A 86 -6.83 0.66 -2.28
N GLN A 87 -5.55 0.89 -2.60
CA GLN A 87 -5.15 1.68 -3.79
C GLN A 87 -5.81 3.07 -3.83
N VAL A 88 -5.84 3.75 -2.70
CA VAL A 88 -6.18 5.16 -2.59
C VAL A 88 -4.92 5.96 -2.85
N ASP A 89 -5.01 7.01 -3.68
CA ASP A 89 -3.88 7.89 -4.02
C ASP A 89 -3.53 8.82 -2.85
N LEU A 90 -2.98 8.23 -1.80
CA LEU A 90 -2.45 8.91 -0.61
C LEU A 90 -0.97 8.59 -0.50
N GLU A 91 -0.14 9.61 -0.60
CA GLU A 91 1.30 9.44 -0.45
C GLU A 91 1.69 9.16 1.00
N GLY A 92 2.84 8.51 1.18
CA GLY A 92 3.39 8.19 2.49
C GLY A 92 4.91 8.05 2.39
N ALA A 93 5.59 9.09 1.87
CA ALA A 93 7.02 9.05 1.50
C ALA A 93 7.97 8.60 2.63
N CYS A 94 7.60 8.81 3.88
CA CYS A 94 8.41 8.39 5.04
C CYS A 94 8.01 7.01 5.62
N GLU A 95 7.11 6.26 4.97
CA GLU A 95 6.65 4.95 5.44
C GLU A 95 6.20 4.94 6.91
N ALA A 96 5.39 5.92 7.30
CA ALA A 96 4.84 6.11 8.64
C ALA A 96 5.88 6.42 9.75
N SER A 97 7.12 6.81 9.41
CA SER A 97 8.14 7.16 10.40
C SER A 97 7.97 8.54 11.04
N LEU A 98 6.89 9.27 10.74
CA LEU A 98 6.62 10.63 11.21
C LEU A 98 7.77 11.59 10.89
N ALA A 99 8.16 11.63 9.60
CA ALA A 99 9.26 12.46 9.10
C ALA A 99 8.89 13.29 7.86
N CYS A 100 7.64 13.22 7.39
CA CYS A 100 7.13 14.00 6.27
C CYS A 100 5.65 14.36 6.47
N SER A 101 5.11 15.23 5.61
CA SER A 101 3.71 15.66 5.62
C SER A 101 2.90 15.13 4.43
N THR A 102 3.45 14.19 3.64
CA THR A 102 2.81 13.73 2.40
C THR A 102 1.55 12.92 2.62
N CYS A 103 1.38 12.30 3.80
CA CYS A 103 0.17 11.57 4.17
C CYS A 103 -0.92 12.44 4.81
N HIS A 104 -0.91 13.74 4.52
CA HIS A 104 -1.89 14.70 5.03
C HIS A 104 -3.32 14.32 4.60
N ILE A 105 -4.24 14.31 5.55
CA ILE A 105 -5.68 14.09 5.40
C ILE A 105 -6.47 15.15 6.16
N ILE A 106 -7.73 15.32 5.78
CA ILE A 106 -8.64 16.27 6.41
C ILE A 106 -9.82 15.46 6.98
N LEU A 107 -9.99 15.53 8.29
CA LEU A 107 -11.12 14.89 8.99
C LEU A 107 -12.33 15.83 9.04
N ALA A 108 -13.51 15.25 9.20
CA ALA A 108 -14.68 16.05 9.57
C ALA A 108 -14.50 16.62 10.98
N PRO A 109 -15.06 17.82 11.29
CA PRO A 109 -14.84 18.48 12.59
C PRO A 109 -15.24 17.63 13.80
N ASP A 110 -16.28 16.81 13.65
CA ASP A 110 -16.75 15.95 14.73
C ASP A 110 -15.83 14.74 14.94
N ASP A 111 -15.24 14.22 13.88
CA ASP A 111 -14.28 13.12 13.95
C ASP A 111 -12.94 13.59 14.50
N TYR A 112 -12.48 14.77 14.10
CA TYR A 112 -11.28 15.38 14.64
C TYR A 112 -11.36 15.49 16.18
N LYS A 113 -12.50 15.92 16.73
CA LYS A 113 -12.71 15.99 18.19
C LYS A 113 -12.62 14.62 18.88
N LYS A 114 -13.04 13.54 18.19
CA LYS A 114 -12.98 12.17 18.74
C LYS A 114 -11.55 11.65 18.82
N TYR A 115 -10.69 12.04 17.88
CA TYR A 115 -9.28 11.63 17.86
C TYR A 115 -8.38 12.49 18.73
N GLY A 116 -8.85 13.70 19.07
CA GLY A 116 -8.09 14.67 19.86
C GLY A 116 -7.05 15.43 19.02
N GLU A 117 -6.31 16.29 19.68
CA GLU A 117 -5.29 17.13 19.04
C GLU A 117 -4.08 16.32 18.59
N PRO A 118 -3.38 16.74 17.52
CA PRO A 118 -2.14 16.13 17.07
C PRO A 118 -1.06 16.28 18.14
N THR A 119 -0.02 15.45 18.06
CA THR A 119 1.18 15.63 18.86
C THR A 119 1.97 16.82 18.33
N GLU A 120 2.77 17.49 19.18
CA GLU A 120 3.66 18.60 18.79
C GLU A 120 4.46 18.27 17.52
N LYS A 121 5.01 17.07 17.44
CA LYS A 121 5.78 16.60 16.28
C LYS A 121 4.94 16.44 15.01
N GLU A 122 3.69 16.04 15.15
CA GLU A 122 2.74 15.96 14.03
C GLU A 122 2.34 17.36 13.56
N GLU A 123 2.15 18.28 14.49
CA GLU A 123 1.79 19.68 14.24
C GLU A 123 2.90 20.40 13.45
N ASP A 124 4.16 20.26 13.87
CA ASP A 124 5.34 20.80 13.17
C ASP A 124 5.40 20.32 11.69
N LEU A 125 5.03 19.07 11.44
CA LEU A 125 5.00 18.52 10.08
C LEU A 125 3.77 18.99 9.30
N LEU A 126 2.63 19.14 9.95
CA LEU A 126 1.42 19.67 9.32
C LEU A 126 1.58 21.11 8.85
N ASP A 127 2.34 21.93 9.57
CA ASP A 127 2.64 23.32 9.19
C ASP A 127 3.39 23.40 7.84
N LEU A 128 4.08 22.33 7.45
CA LEU A 128 4.74 22.22 6.14
C LEU A 128 3.81 21.69 5.05
N ALA A 129 2.60 21.22 5.41
CA ALA A 129 1.68 20.64 4.45
C ALA A 129 0.90 21.71 3.68
N PRO A 130 0.74 21.58 2.35
CA PRO A 130 -0.14 22.45 1.59
C PRO A 130 -1.60 22.18 1.93
N CYS A 131 -2.44 23.19 1.76
CA CYS A 131 -3.89 23.13 2.02
C CYS A 131 -4.25 22.73 3.46
N LEU A 132 -3.47 23.20 4.43
CA LEU A 132 -3.72 22.98 5.86
C LEU A 132 -5.10 23.50 6.28
N THR A 133 -5.81 22.71 7.08
CA THR A 133 -7.11 23.05 7.68
C THR A 133 -7.07 22.82 9.19
N PRO A 134 -7.95 23.42 9.99
CA PRO A 134 -8.00 23.19 11.43
C PRO A 134 -8.30 21.73 11.84
N THR A 135 -8.70 20.89 10.89
CA THR A 135 -9.01 19.46 11.12
C THR A 135 -8.05 18.53 10.38
N SER A 136 -6.91 19.07 9.97
CA SER A 136 -5.85 18.30 9.31
C SER A 136 -5.15 17.36 10.29
N ARG A 137 -4.84 16.16 9.82
CA ARG A 137 -4.07 15.15 10.54
C ARG A 137 -3.13 14.40 9.58
N LEU A 138 -2.14 13.71 10.10
CA LEU A 138 -1.31 12.78 9.33
C LEU A 138 -1.92 11.37 9.39
N ALA A 139 -2.22 10.78 8.24
CA ALA A 139 -2.86 9.47 8.15
C ALA A 139 -2.07 8.34 8.82
N CYS A 140 -0.75 8.47 8.92
CA CYS A 140 0.11 7.52 9.63
C CYS A 140 -0.08 7.55 11.16
N GLN A 141 -0.68 8.60 11.72
CA GLN A 141 -0.94 8.77 13.15
C GLN A 141 -2.39 8.50 13.53
N VAL A 142 -3.29 8.41 12.56
CA VAL A 142 -4.71 8.12 12.80
C VAL A 142 -4.93 6.61 12.68
N VAL A 143 -5.33 5.99 13.77
CA VAL A 143 -5.65 4.55 13.82
C VAL A 143 -7.13 4.34 13.56
N VAL A 144 -7.44 3.38 12.69
CA VAL A 144 -8.81 2.97 12.38
C VAL A 144 -9.42 2.24 13.57
N ASP A 145 -10.49 2.78 14.10
CA ASP A 145 -11.30 2.20 15.16
C ASP A 145 -12.79 2.51 14.95
N GLU A 146 -13.64 2.10 15.88
CA GLU A 146 -15.09 2.31 15.80
C GLU A 146 -15.50 3.79 15.60
N ARG A 147 -14.65 4.75 16.02
CA ARG A 147 -14.90 6.18 15.87
C ARG A 147 -14.93 6.61 14.41
N LEU A 148 -14.23 5.86 13.53
CA LEU A 148 -14.16 6.14 12.10
C LEU A 148 -15.24 5.45 11.27
N LYS A 149 -16.05 4.59 11.89
CA LYS A 149 -17.10 3.83 11.21
C LYS A 149 -18.06 4.77 10.45
N ASP A 150 -18.25 4.49 9.16
CA ASP A 150 -19.12 5.24 8.23
C ASP A 150 -18.76 6.74 8.07
N GLN A 151 -17.57 7.15 8.53
CA GLN A 151 -17.10 8.52 8.42
C GLN A 151 -16.42 8.78 7.08
N GLU A 152 -16.24 10.07 6.74
CA GLU A 152 -15.60 10.52 5.51
C GLU A 152 -14.29 11.24 5.80
N ILE A 153 -13.20 10.76 5.21
CA ILE A 153 -11.88 11.38 5.23
C ILE A 153 -11.64 12.03 3.88
N SER A 154 -11.36 13.32 3.86
CA SER A 154 -11.05 14.04 2.62
C SER A 154 -9.55 14.08 2.36
N LEU A 155 -9.15 13.84 1.11
CA LEU A 155 -7.79 14.09 0.67
C LEU A 155 -7.61 15.56 0.31
N PRO A 156 -6.46 16.20 0.62
CA PRO A 156 -6.16 17.56 0.22
C PRO A 156 -6.07 17.67 -1.30
N ALA A 157 -6.33 18.86 -1.84
CA ALA A 157 -6.28 19.11 -3.29
C ALA A 157 -4.89 18.83 -3.89
N MET A 158 -3.82 19.03 -3.12
CA MET A 158 -2.45 18.75 -3.53
C MET A 158 -1.61 18.29 -2.34
N THR A 159 -0.58 17.53 -2.62
CA THR A 159 0.50 17.18 -1.69
C THR A 159 1.83 17.66 -2.27
N LEU A 160 2.79 18.02 -1.43
CA LEU A 160 4.15 18.36 -1.82
C LEU A 160 5.10 17.31 -1.25
N ASN A 161 5.84 16.68 -2.15
CA ASN A 161 6.94 15.81 -1.77
C ASN A 161 8.26 16.50 -2.13
N PHE A 162 8.87 17.15 -1.13
CA PHE A 162 10.12 17.91 -1.31
C PHE A 162 11.27 17.10 -1.91
N TYR A 163 11.23 15.77 -1.83
CA TYR A 163 12.26 14.91 -2.40
C TYR A 163 12.04 14.58 -3.88
N VAL A 164 10.82 14.67 -4.38
CA VAL A 164 10.47 14.32 -5.77
C VAL A 164 10.35 15.56 -6.63
N ASP A 165 9.85 16.67 -6.09
CA ASP A 165 9.58 17.91 -6.83
C ASP A 165 10.83 18.77 -7.08
N GLY A 166 11.98 18.14 -7.25
CA GLY A 166 13.23 18.81 -7.70
C GLY A 166 14.19 19.22 -6.61
N HIS A 167 13.94 18.88 -5.35
CA HIS A 167 14.91 19.08 -4.28
C HIS A 167 15.87 17.88 -4.21
N VAL A 168 17.09 18.05 -4.70
CA VAL A 168 18.19 17.10 -4.47
C VAL A 168 18.85 17.49 -3.15
N PRO A 169 18.77 16.66 -2.08
CA PRO A 169 19.48 16.93 -0.85
C PRO A 169 20.97 16.99 -1.11
N THR A 170 21.63 18.10 -0.71
CA THR A 170 23.10 18.15 -0.69
C THR A 170 23.61 17.24 0.41
N PRO A 171 24.51 16.28 0.11
CA PRO A 171 25.12 15.46 1.15
C PRO A 171 25.93 16.35 2.10
N HIS A 172 25.70 16.16 3.40
CA HIS A 172 26.44 16.81 4.48
C HIS A 172 27.75 16.10 4.74
#